data_fa80007567093ff67e3ef1be90751002
#
_entry.id   fa80007567093ff67e3ef1be90751002
#
_cell.length_a   1.000
_cell.length_b   1.000
_cell.length_c   1.000
_cell.angle_alpha   90.00
_cell.angle_beta   90.00
_cell.angle_gamma   90.00
#
_symmetry.space_group_name_H-M   'P 1'
#
loop_
_entity.id
_entity.type
_entity.pdbx_description
1 polymer ?
#
loop_
_entity_poly.entity_id
_entity_poly.type
_entity_poly.pdbx_seq_one_letter_code
_entity_poly.pdbx_strand_id
1 'polypeptide(L)'
;KFINNGNSFLLSAPASIFAAEIKNQLKRHTMFNGEKKQIIQSKRLADALFILWAGGAALLSYSLVYALRKPFTAAGFDGLDFFGMDYKTATSIVQISGYFISKLIGIKVISELKKENRLKFIILSVAVAELSLVLFGALPRPLNVFALFFNGLSLGCMWGVIFSFLE
;
A
#
# COMPACT_ATOMS: atom_id res chain seq x y z
N LYS A 1 43.10 36.09 -40.70
CA LYS A 1 42.98 35.20 -41.87
C LYS A 1 43.11 33.77 -41.40
N PHE A 2 42.01 33.21 -40.94
CA PHE A 2 41.84 31.73 -40.79
C PHE A 2 40.69 31.34 -41.69
N ILE A 3 41.01 30.81 -42.81
CA ILE A 3 40.10 30.31 -43.83
C ILE A 3 39.92 28.79 -43.57
N ASN A 4 38.77 28.50 -43.13
CA ASN A 4 37.84 27.41 -43.44
C ASN A 4 38.41 26.37 -44.46
N ASN A 5 39.02 25.27 -43.95
CA ASN A 5 39.46 24.12 -44.71
C ASN A 5 38.71 22.83 -44.40
N GLY A 6 37.53 22.95 -43.81
CA GLY A 6 36.76 21.75 -43.40
C GLY A 6 35.73 21.20 -44.41
N ASN A 7 35.36 22.03 -45.42
CA ASN A 7 34.22 21.66 -46.28
C ASN A 7 34.57 21.10 -47.69
N SER A 8 35.85 21.10 -48.07
CA SER A 8 36.26 20.67 -49.42
C SER A 8 36.49 19.14 -49.51
N PHE A 9 36.67 18.45 -48.38
CA PHE A 9 36.92 17.02 -48.38
C PHE A 9 35.63 16.16 -48.55
N LEU A 10 34.46 16.73 -48.18
CA LEU A 10 33.17 16.03 -48.28
C LEU A 10 32.62 15.98 -49.73
N LEU A 11 33.10 16.85 -50.63
CA LEU A 11 32.60 16.93 -52.01
C LEU A 11 33.32 15.98 -52.98
N SER A 12 34.43 15.35 -52.56
CA SER A 12 35.20 14.43 -53.39
C SER A 12 35.05 12.94 -52.99
N ALA A 13 34.29 12.64 -51.98
CA ALA A 13 34.05 11.27 -51.57
C ALA A 13 33.11 10.57 -52.58
N PRO A 14 33.45 9.36 -53.05
CA PRO A 14 32.57 8.63 -53.96
C PRO A 14 31.22 8.39 -53.35
N ALA A 15 30.14 8.53 -54.11
CA ALA A 15 28.75 8.41 -53.68
C ALA A 15 28.48 7.14 -52.86
N SER A 16 29.29 6.10 -53.05
CA SER A 16 29.25 4.86 -52.28
C SER A 16 29.62 5.01 -50.81
N ILE A 17 30.59 5.90 -50.47
CA ILE A 17 31.00 6.16 -49.07
C ILE A 17 29.91 6.96 -48.35
N PHE A 18 29.32 7.93 -49.03
CA PHE A 18 28.23 8.73 -48.48
C PHE A 18 26.98 7.89 -48.25
N ALA A 19 26.62 6.99 -49.17
CA ALA A 19 25.52 6.07 -49.00
C ALA A 19 25.75 5.05 -47.86
N ALA A 20 26.99 4.57 -47.68
CA ALA A 20 27.35 3.70 -46.56
C ALA A 20 27.24 4.41 -45.19
N GLU A 21 27.66 5.66 -45.14
CA GLU A 21 27.56 6.47 -43.89
C GLU A 21 26.09 6.74 -43.50
N ILE A 22 25.26 7.12 -44.47
CA ILE A 22 23.82 7.29 -44.25
C ILE A 22 23.17 5.98 -43.75
N LYS A 23 23.53 4.84 -44.39
CA LYS A 23 23.01 3.53 -43.97
C LYS A 23 23.44 3.17 -42.54
N ASN A 24 24.69 3.48 -42.18
CA ASN A 24 25.19 3.26 -40.83
C ASN A 24 24.52 4.19 -39.78
N GLN A 25 24.26 5.41 -40.15
CA GLN A 25 23.53 6.37 -39.28
C GLN A 25 22.08 5.92 -39.06
N LEU A 26 21.39 5.52 -40.11
CA LEU A 26 20.04 4.97 -40.05
C LEU A 26 19.99 3.71 -39.18
N LYS A 27 20.95 2.79 -39.37
CA LYS A 27 21.04 1.57 -38.55
C LYS A 27 21.28 1.88 -37.07
N ARG A 28 22.17 2.83 -36.74
CA ARG A 28 22.38 3.30 -35.35
C ARG A 28 21.12 3.90 -34.77
N HIS A 29 20.42 4.73 -35.53
CA HIS A 29 19.18 5.37 -35.07
C HIS A 29 18.05 4.35 -34.83
N THR A 30 17.92 3.35 -35.70
CA THR A 30 16.90 2.29 -35.48
C THR A 30 17.21 1.38 -34.31
N MET A 31 18.51 1.02 -34.09
CA MET A 31 18.92 0.24 -32.91
C MET A 31 18.67 1.01 -31.61
N PHE A 32 19.06 2.29 -31.54
CA PHE A 32 18.87 3.14 -30.39
C PHE A 32 17.38 3.31 -30.04
N ASN A 33 16.52 3.47 -31.04
CA ASN A 33 15.08 3.54 -30.83
C ASN A 33 14.49 2.19 -30.38
N GLY A 34 15.02 1.06 -30.88
CA GLY A 34 14.64 -0.28 -30.44
C GLY A 34 14.98 -0.53 -28.96
N GLU A 35 16.20 -0.19 -28.54
CA GLU A 35 16.63 -0.29 -27.13
C GLU A 35 15.79 0.57 -26.21
N LYS A 36 15.54 1.84 -26.59
CA LYS A 36 14.65 2.71 -25.81
C LYS A 36 13.26 2.12 -25.64
N LYS A 37 12.69 1.55 -26.71
CA LYS A 37 11.36 0.96 -26.67
C LYS A 37 11.33 -0.27 -25.75
N GLN A 38 12.36 -1.11 -25.77
CA GLN A 38 12.48 -2.26 -24.86
C GLN A 38 12.61 -1.83 -23.40
N ILE A 39 13.46 -0.83 -23.12
CA ILE A 39 13.64 -0.30 -21.76
C ILE A 39 12.32 0.28 -21.20
N ILE A 40 11.58 1.03 -22.01
CA ILE A 40 10.29 1.60 -21.62
C ILE A 40 9.26 0.48 -21.36
N GLN A 41 9.24 -0.54 -22.20
CA GLN A 41 8.32 -1.67 -22.06
C GLN A 41 8.64 -2.52 -20.82
N SER A 42 9.92 -2.79 -20.55
CA SER A 42 10.35 -3.53 -19.36
C SER A 42 10.03 -2.74 -18.07
N LYS A 43 10.23 -1.42 -18.06
CA LYS A 43 9.83 -0.56 -16.93
C LYS A 43 8.33 -0.60 -16.69
N ARG A 44 7.51 -0.45 -17.71
CA ARG A 44 6.05 -0.53 -17.59
C ARG A 44 5.58 -1.87 -17.05
N LEU A 45 6.21 -2.97 -17.47
CA LEU A 45 5.90 -4.30 -16.96
C LEU A 45 6.29 -4.45 -15.49
N ALA A 46 7.47 -3.96 -15.12
CA ALA A 46 7.93 -3.96 -13.73
C ALA A 46 7.02 -3.11 -12.82
N ASP A 47 6.63 -1.93 -13.28
CA ASP A 47 5.70 -1.05 -12.56
C ASP A 47 4.32 -1.70 -12.41
N ALA A 48 3.80 -2.34 -13.46
CA ALA A 48 2.52 -3.05 -13.42
C ALA A 48 2.57 -4.25 -12.45
N LEU A 49 3.64 -5.03 -12.47
CA LEU A 49 3.85 -6.14 -11.53
C LEU A 49 3.98 -5.65 -10.10
N PHE A 50 4.69 -4.54 -9.88
CA PHE A 50 4.81 -3.93 -8.56
C PHE A 50 3.47 -3.45 -8.03
N ILE A 51 2.66 -2.78 -8.85
CA ILE A 51 1.30 -2.32 -8.48
C ILE A 51 0.41 -3.52 -8.17
N LEU A 52 0.45 -4.57 -8.97
CA LEU A 52 -0.32 -5.79 -8.75
C LEU A 52 0.08 -6.48 -7.44
N TRP A 53 1.39 -6.58 -7.17
CA TRP A 53 1.92 -7.18 -5.96
C TRP A 53 1.58 -6.36 -4.71
N ALA A 54 1.81 -5.04 -4.76
CA ALA A 54 1.50 -4.12 -3.66
C ALA A 54 -0.01 -4.05 -3.39
N GLY A 55 -0.82 -3.95 -4.45
CA GLY A 55 -2.28 -3.97 -4.35
C GLY A 55 -2.81 -5.30 -3.81
N GLY A 56 -2.26 -6.43 -4.27
CA GLY A 56 -2.59 -7.76 -3.75
C GLY A 56 -2.24 -7.93 -2.27
N ALA A 57 -1.05 -7.47 -1.87
CA ALA A 57 -0.62 -7.50 -0.48
C ALA A 57 -1.52 -6.63 0.43
N ALA A 58 -1.89 -5.43 -0.03
CA ALA A 58 -2.81 -4.54 0.67
C ALA A 58 -4.20 -5.17 0.82
N LEU A 59 -4.72 -5.80 -0.24
CA LEU A 59 -6.01 -6.47 -0.24
C LEU A 59 -6.04 -7.68 0.70
N LEU A 60 -4.96 -8.50 0.69
CA LEU A 60 -4.80 -9.62 1.63
C LEU A 60 -4.73 -9.12 3.08
N SER A 61 -3.94 -8.10 3.34
CA SER A 61 -3.84 -7.50 4.69
C SER A 61 -5.20 -7.01 5.17
N TYR A 62 -5.95 -6.32 4.31
CA TYR A 62 -7.29 -5.87 4.63
C TYR A 62 -8.25 -7.03 4.91
N SER A 63 -8.22 -8.07 4.08
CA SER A 63 -9.08 -9.24 4.25
C SER A 63 -8.80 -9.98 5.55
N LEU A 64 -7.52 -10.10 5.95
CA LEU A 64 -7.12 -10.68 7.23
C LEU A 64 -7.63 -9.85 8.41
N VAL A 65 -7.46 -8.53 8.37
CA VAL A 65 -7.98 -7.61 9.40
C VAL A 65 -9.49 -7.73 9.52
N TYR A 66 -10.19 -7.80 8.39
CA TYR A 66 -11.63 -7.96 8.37
C TYR A 66 -12.06 -9.34 8.92
N ALA A 67 -11.28 -10.38 8.64
CA ALA A 67 -11.52 -11.73 9.18
C ALA A 67 -11.44 -11.76 10.72
N LEU A 68 -10.55 -11.00 11.33
CA LEU A 68 -10.46 -10.89 12.80
C LEU A 68 -11.74 -10.31 13.44
N ARG A 69 -12.53 -9.56 12.70
CA ARG A 69 -13.82 -9.03 13.15
C ARG A 69 -14.97 -10.02 13.03
N LYS A 70 -14.85 -11.03 12.16
CA LYS A 70 -15.90 -11.98 11.85
C LYS A 70 -16.38 -12.83 13.05
N PRO A 71 -15.52 -13.35 13.94
CA PRO A 71 -15.98 -14.13 15.09
C PRO A 71 -16.97 -13.37 15.96
N PHE A 72 -16.74 -12.06 16.17
CA PHE A 72 -17.68 -11.22 16.93
C PHE A 72 -19.01 -11.03 16.19
N THR A 73 -18.98 -10.76 14.88
CA THR A 73 -20.22 -10.56 14.11
C THR A 73 -21.04 -11.82 13.95
N ALA A 74 -20.41 -13.01 13.97
CA ALA A 74 -21.04 -14.31 13.86
C ALA A 74 -21.62 -14.83 15.21
N ALA A 75 -21.12 -14.31 16.34
CA ALA A 75 -21.63 -14.69 17.65
C ALA A 75 -23.07 -14.21 17.85
N GLY A 76 -23.94 -15.11 18.32
CA GLY A 76 -25.30 -14.78 18.77
C GLY A 76 -25.27 -14.25 20.19
N PHE A 77 -25.97 -13.16 20.45
CA PHE A 77 -26.13 -12.54 21.75
C PHE A 77 -27.61 -12.35 22.09
N ASP A 78 -28.46 -13.26 21.59
CA ASP A 78 -29.91 -13.15 21.71
C ASP A 78 -30.34 -13.14 23.18
N GLY A 79 -31.23 -12.20 23.52
CA GLY A 79 -31.78 -12.07 24.88
C GLY A 79 -30.83 -11.41 25.90
N LEU A 80 -29.74 -10.75 25.45
CA LEU A 80 -28.84 -10.03 26.29
C LEU A 80 -29.00 -8.52 26.07
N ASP A 81 -29.36 -7.82 27.16
CA ASP A 81 -29.50 -6.36 27.17
C ASP A 81 -28.33 -5.70 27.86
N PHE A 82 -27.90 -4.55 27.36
CA PHE A 82 -26.90 -3.69 27.93
C PHE A 82 -27.45 -2.25 27.97
N PHE A 83 -27.72 -1.74 29.15
CA PHE A 83 -28.34 -0.40 29.34
C PHE A 83 -29.64 -0.20 28.53
N GLY A 84 -30.49 -1.22 28.41
CA GLY A 84 -31.78 -1.13 27.72
C GLY A 84 -31.65 -1.19 26.18
N MET A 85 -30.47 -1.53 25.68
CA MET A 85 -30.20 -1.78 24.25
C MET A 85 -29.74 -3.22 24.07
N ASP A 86 -30.01 -3.78 22.88
CA ASP A 86 -29.47 -5.07 22.48
C ASP A 86 -27.95 -5.10 22.63
N TYR A 87 -27.42 -6.12 23.30
CA TYR A 87 -25.99 -6.24 23.63
C TYR A 87 -25.08 -6.17 22.38
N LYS A 88 -25.49 -6.76 21.27
CA LYS A 88 -24.76 -6.73 20.02
C LYS A 88 -24.67 -5.31 19.46
N THR A 89 -25.73 -4.54 19.57
CA THR A 89 -25.77 -3.14 19.17
C THR A 89 -24.86 -2.30 20.02
N ALA A 90 -24.93 -2.42 21.35
CA ALA A 90 -24.09 -1.69 22.29
C ALA A 90 -22.59 -1.96 22.06
N THR A 91 -22.21 -3.22 21.92
CA THR A 91 -20.82 -3.63 21.68
C THR A 91 -20.31 -3.12 20.33
N SER A 92 -21.16 -3.11 19.30
CA SER A 92 -20.83 -2.54 17.98
C SER A 92 -20.58 -1.03 18.05
N ILE A 93 -21.41 -0.29 18.78
CA ILE A 93 -21.23 1.15 18.97
C ILE A 93 -19.90 1.45 19.68
N VAL A 94 -19.58 0.70 20.73
CA VAL A 94 -18.32 0.87 21.46
C VAL A 94 -17.11 0.57 20.57
N GLN A 95 -17.17 -0.48 19.76
CA GLN A 95 -16.10 -0.81 18.81
C GLN A 95 -15.93 0.28 17.75
N ILE A 96 -17.02 0.80 17.19
CA ILE A 96 -17.00 1.89 16.20
C ILE A 96 -16.45 3.17 16.80
N SER A 97 -16.80 3.48 18.06
CA SER A 97 -16.26 4.63 18.78
C SER A 97 -14.74 4.53 18.95
N GLY A 98 -14.22 3.35 19.32
CA GLY A 98 -12.79 3.10 19.39
C GLY A 98 -12.11 3.29 18.02
N TYR A 99 -12.71 2.78 16.95
CA TYR A 99 -12.22 2.95 15.60
C TYR A 99 -12.20 4.42 15.13
N PHE A 100 -13.23 5.19 15.49
CA PHE A 100 -13.31 6.62 15.18
C PHE A 100 -12.21 7.41 15.88
N ILE A 101 -12.05 7.22 17.20
CA ILE A 101 -11.00 7.86 17.99
C ILE A 101 -9.62 7.49 17.47
N SER A 102 -9.43 6.24 17.11
CA SER A 102 -8.18 5.75 16.50
C SER A 102 -7.82 6.46 15.21
N LYS A 103 -8.79 6.79 14.37
CA LYS A 103 -8.52 7.55 13.14
C LYS A 103 -8.03 8.97 13.44
N LEU A 104 -8.60 9.64 14.44
CA LEU A 104 -8.16 10.97 14.84
C LEU A 104 -6.74 10.97 15.39
N ILE A 105 -6.43 10.01 16.26
CA ILE A 105 -5.07 9.84 16.82
C ILE A 105 -4.10 9.36 15.74
N GLY A 106 -4.56 8.46 14.87
CA GLY A 106 -3.77 7.84 13.81
C GLY A 106 -3.16 8.85 12.85
N ILE A 107 -3.86 9.93 12.50
CA ILE A 107 -3.33 10.98 11.63
C ILE A 107 -2.02 11.53 12.19
N LYS A 108 -1.96 11.83 13.47
CA LYS A 108 -0.75 12.37 14.13
C LYS A 108 0.34 11.28 14.28
N VAL A 109 -0.03 10.12 14.79
CA VAL A 109 0.92 9.02 15.02
C VAL A 109 1.58 8.57 13.73
N ILE A 110 0.81 8.48 12.63
CA ILE A 110 1.32 8.00 11.34
C ILE A 110 2.25 9.02 10.70
N SER A 111 1.96 10.32 10.81
CA SER A 111 2.82 11.38 10.27
C SER A 111 4.19 11.42 10.95
N GLU A 112 4.28 11.04 12.22
CA GLU A 112 5.52 11.01 13.00
C GLU A 112 6.25 9.65 12.90
N LEU A 113 5.62 8.61 12.33
CA LEU A 113 6.14 7.25 12.32
C LEU A 113 7.22 7.07 11.26
N LYS A 114 8.46 6.80 11.69
CA LYS A 114 9.58 6.47 10.81
C LYS A 114 9.30 5.20 10.00
N LYS A 115 9.74 5.17 8.75
CA LYS A 115 9.54 4.03 7.83
C LYS A 115 9.94 2.67 8.42
N GLU A 116 11.02 2.65 9.18
CA GLU A 116 11.55 1.43 9.85
C GLU A 116 10.60 0.87 10.93
N ASN A 117 9.81 1.72 11.57
CA ASN A 117 8.91 1.35 12.65
C ASN A 117 7.49 1.01 12.18
N ARG A 118 7.16 1.28 10.92
CA ARG A 118 5.81 1.02 10.37
C ARG A 118 5.42 -0.45 10.48
N LEU A 119 6.33 -1.36 10.11
CA LEU A 119 6.09 -2.80 10.20
C LEU A 119 5.88 -3.26 11.66
N LYS A 120 6.72 -2.78 12.57
CA LYS A 120 6.59 -3.09 14.01
C LYS A 120 5.25 -2.60 14.56
N PHE A 121 4.82 -1.41 14.14
CA PHE A 121 3.53 -0.85 14.54
C PHE A 121 2.35 -1.68 14.03
N ILE A 122 2.39 -2.19 12.79
CA ILE A 122 1.35 -3.09 12.28
C ILE A 122 1.29 -4.37 13.09
N ILE A 123 2.44 -5.02 13.34
CA ILE A 123 2.49 -6.26 14.12
C ILE A 123 1.94 -6.03 15.53
N LEU A 124 2.33 -4.94 16.18
CA LEU A 124 1.82 -4.57 17.50
C LEU A 124 0.31 -4.33 17.47
N SER A 125 -0.20 -3.62 16.47
CA SER A 125 -1.63 -3.35 16.33
C SER A 125 -2.44 -4.64 16.13
N VAL A 126 -1.94 -5.59 15.32
CA VAL A 126 -2.57 -6.90 15.15
C VAL A 126 -2.57 -7.67 16.48
N ALA A 127 -1.45 -7.71 17.18
CA ALA A 127 -1.35 -8.40 18.46
C ALA A 127 -2.32 -7.82 19.51
N VAL A 128 -2.46 -6.49 19.57
CA VAL A 128 -3.42 -5.82 20.45
C VAL A 128 -4.86 -6.14 20.04
N ALA A 129 -5.16 -6.18 18.73
CA ALA A 129 -6.49 -6.53 18.24
C ALA A 129 -6.87 -7.97 18.61
N GLU A 130 -5.96 -8.93 18.45
CA GLU A 130 -6.19 -10.33 18.84
C GLU A 130 -6.33 -10.51 20.35
N LEU A 131 -5.42 -9.88 21.12
CA LEU A 131 -5.50 -9.89 22.58
C LEU A 131 -6.84 -9.32 23.08
N SER A 132 -7.32 -8.25 22.46
CA SER A 132 -8.61 -7.67 22.77
C SER A 132 -9.77 -8.63 22.51
N LEU A 133 -9.74 -9.44 21.47
CA LEU A 133 -10.75 -10.46 21.19
C LEU A 133 -10.69 -11.62 22.21
N VAL A 134 -9.50 -12.04 22.60
CA VAL A 134 -9.32 -13.05 23.65
C VAL A 134 -9.88 -12.52 24.98
N LEU A 135 -9.57 -11.27 25.34
CA LEU A 135 -10.09 -10.62 26.53
C LEU A 135 -11.62 -10.48 26.48
N PHE A 136 -12.19 -10.17 25.32
CA PHE A 136 -13.63 -10.13 25.14
C PHE A 136 -14.30 -11.47 25.46
N GLY A 137 -13.68 -12.57 25.09
CA GLY A 137 -14.16 -13.92 25.43
C GLY A 137 -13.93 -14.36 26.89
N ALA A 138 -12.84 -13.86 27.51
CA ALA A 138 -12.41 -14.27 28.83
C ALA A 138 -13.04 -13.42 29.98
N LEU A 139 -13.34 -12.15 29.70
CA LEU A 139 -13.87 -11.23 30.72
C LEU A 139 -15.36 -11.43 30.97
N PRO A 140 -15.80 -11.33 32.25
CA PRO A 140 -17.22 -11.34 32.58
C PRO A 140 -17.92 -10.10 32.02
N ARG A 141 -19.20 -10.24 31.70
CA ARG A 141 -20.08 -9.13 31.32
C ARG A 141 -20.33 -8.23 32.54
N PRO A 142 -20.34 -6.92 32.43
CA PRO A 142 -20.27 -6.08 31.22
C PRO A 142 -18.87 -5.61 30.85
N LEU A 143 -17.81 -6.01 31.57
CA LEU A 143 -16.45 -5.51 31.38
C LEU A 143 -15.84 -5.87 29.98
N ASN A 144 -16.30 -6.95 29.40
CA ASN A 144 -15.83 -7.39 28.09
C ASN A 144 -16.12 -6.38 26.97
N VAL A 145 -17.13 -5.50 27.12
CA VAL A 145 -17.42 -4.45 26.14
C VAL A 145 -16.24 -3.52 25.92
N PHE A 146 -15.45 -3.22 26.98
CA PHE A 146 -14.26 -2.39 26.87
C PHE A 146 -13.16 -3.04 26.01
N ALA A 147 -13.08 -4.36 25.99
CA ALA A 147 -12.13 -5.05 25.13
C ALA A 147 -12.39 -4.77 23.65
N LEU A 148 -13.65 -4.65 23.23
CA LEU A 148 -13.99 -4.28 21.85
C LEU A 148 -13.65 -2.83 21.51
N PHE A 149 -13.63 -1.93 22.48
CA PHE A 149 -13.13 -0.58 22.28
C PHE A 149 -11.64 -0.61 21.86
N PHE A 150 -10.80 -1.37 22.57
CA PHE A 150 -9.39 -1.53 22.23
C PHE A 150 -9.18 -2.25 20.88
N ASN A 151 -10.02 -3.21 20.56
CA ASN A 151 -10.02 -3.85 19.25
C ASN A 151 -10.31 -2.82 18.14
N GLY A 152 -11.35 -2.01 18.29
CA GLY A 152 -11.68 -0.93 17.36
C GLY A 152 -10.55 0.08 17.20
N LEU A 153 -9.93 0.50 18.33
CA LEU A 153 -8.82 1.43 18.37
C LEU A 153 -7.60 0.91 17.60
N SER A 154 -7.27 -0.36 17.78
CA SER A 154 -6.16 -1.02 17.09
C SER A 154 -6.38 -1.12 15.57
N LEU A 155 -7.58 -1.54 15.15
CA LEU A 155 -7.95 -1.67 13.76
C LEU A 155 -7.96 -0.32 13.02
N GLY A 156 -8.36 0.76 13.68
CA GLY A 156 -8.38 2.09 13.07
C GLY A 156 -6.98 2.64 12.79
N CYS A 157 -6.01 2.45 13.72
CA CYS A 157 -4.62 2.85 13.50
C CYS A 157 -3.95 2.07 12.37
N MET A 158 -4.24 0.78 12.26
CA MET A 158 -3.63 -0.09 11.26
C MET A 158 -3.92 0.36 9.83
N TRP A 159 -5.13 0.81 9.55
CA TRP A 159 -5.53 1.32 8.25
C TRP A 159 -4.65 2.47 7.77
N GLY A 160 -4.41 3.45 8.61
CA GLY A 160 -3.60 4.60 8.24
C GLY A 160 -2.15 4.23 7.94
N VAL A 161 -1.58 3.25 8.66
CA VAL A 161 -0.22 2.77 8.39
C VAL A 161 -0.17 1.99 7.07
N ILE A 162 -1.17 1.15 6.77
CA ILE A 162 -1.24 0.44 5.48
C ILE A 162 -1.26 1.44 4.32
N PHE A 163 -2.08 2.50 4.40
CA PHE A 163 -2.09 3.57 3.39
C PHE A 163 -0.74 4.25 3.23
N SER A 164 -0.01 4.48 4.33
CA SER A 164 1.31 5.12 4.29
C SER A 164 2.40 4.27 3.62
N PHE A 165 2.15 3.00 3.34
CA PHE A 165 3.04 2.15 2.52
C PHE A 165 2.74 2.28 1.03
N LEU A 166 1.56 2.76 0.66
CA LEU A 166 1.14 2.91 -0.74
C LEU A 166 1.52 4.28 -1.32
N GLU A 167 1.87 5.25 -0.47
CA GLU A 167 2.43 6.55 -0.85
C GLU A 167 3.95 6.50 -1.01
#